data_5c7aea2115978224455c286bbce50b65
#
_entry.id   5c7aea2115978224455c286bbce50b65
#
_cell.length_a   1.000
_cell.length_b   1.000
_cell.length_c   1.000
_cell.angle_alpha   90.00
_cell.angle_beta   90.00
_cell.angle_gamma   90.00
#
_symmetry.space_group_name_H-M   'P 1'
#
loop_
_entity.id
_entity.type
_entity.pdbx_description
1 polymer ?
#
loop_
_entity_poly.entity_id
_entity_poly.type
_entity_poly.pdbx_seq_one_letter_code
_entity_poly.pdbx_strand_id
1 'polypeptide(L)'
;QTWSQEEIVGAELTGVLSFKTIYSWIHRGFLAVTETVLRRKGKKPGTQETRGRFNVKRTIRERPQEVENREVFGHWELDTMVSSRGQSKGCLATFVERKTRLYVAIKMNDRSKDSMFFAINSLYNTLTSKLIKTFTVDRGKEFACYEQVENEFEIPMYFADAYTAW
;
A
#
# COMPACT_ATOMS: atom_id res chain seq x y z
N GLN A 1 8.72 -30.15 10.56
CA GLN A 1 8.78 -28.73 10.90
C GLN A 1 9.67 -28.03 9.87
N THR A 2 9.16 -27.04 9.18
CA THR A 2 9.93 -26.25 8.20
C THR A 2 10.29 -24.91 8.82
N TRP A 3 11.42 -24.87 9.52
CA TRP A 3 11.97 -23.63 10.05
C TRP A 3 12.63 -22.82 8.93
N SER A 4 12.52 -21.50 9.00
CA SER A 4 13.31 -20.60 8.16
C SER A 4 14.79 -20.65 8.57
N GLN A 5 15.68 -20.20 7.69
CA GLN A 5 17.11 -20.17 7.97
C GLN A 5 17.45 -19.24 9.14
N GLU A 6 16.67 -18.17 9.29
CA GLU A 6 16.76 -17.24 10.40
C GLU A 6 16.37 -17.91 11.73
N GLU A 7 15.28 -18.69 11.74
CA GLU A 7 14.84 -19.43 12.92
C GLU A 7 15.84 -20.52 13.33
N ILE A 8 16.40 -21.27 12.35
CA ILE A 8 17.43 -22.27 12.62
C ILE A 8 18.65 -21.63 13.28
N VAL A 9 19.13 -20.51 12.74
CA VAL A 9 20.29 -19.81 13.33
C VAL A 9 19.97 -19.25 14.70
N GLY A 10 18.79 -18.65 14.87
CA GLY A 10 18.39 -18.07 16.15
C GLY A 10 18.22 -19.10 17.27
N ALA A 11 17.70 -20.28 16.94
CA ALA A 11 17.43 -21.33 17.92
C ALA A 11 18.64 -22.23 18.23
N GLU A 12 19.40 -22.65 17.18
CA GLU A 12 20.37 -23.74 17.30
C GLU A 12 21.82 -23.31 17.01
N LEU A 13 22.03 -22.25 16.22
CA LEU A 13 23.34 -21.90 15.67
C LEU A 13 23.75 -20.46 15.97
N THR A 14 23.18 -19.85 17.01
CA THR A 14 23.52 -18.48 17.43
C THR A 14 25.02 -18.39 17.76
N GLY A 15 25.70 -17.44 17.10
CA GLY A 15 27.15 -17.24 17.28
C GLY A 15 28.03 -18.24 16.52
N VAL A 16 27.47 -19.31 15.94
CA VAL A 16 28.22 -20.32 15.18
C VAL A 16 28.31 -19.93 13.72
N LEU A 17 27.18 -19.57 13.08
CA LEU A 17 27.14 -19.12 11.69
C LEU A 17 25.98 -18.19 11.40
N SER A 18 26.08 -17.48 10.26
CA SER A 18 25.03 -16.57 9.80
C SER A 18 23.98 -17.30 8.95
N PHE A 19 22.73 -16.88 9.03
CA PHE A 19 21.69 -17.37 8.12
C PHE A 19 22.06 -17.18 6.65
N LYS A 20 22.84 -16.14 6.30
CA LYS A 20 23.35 -15.92 4.94
C LYS A 20 24.25 -17.05 4.47
N THR A 21 24.98 -17.68 5.39
CA THR A 21 25.83 -18.84 5.09
C THR A 21 24.98 -20.03 4.68
N ILE A 22 23.86 -20.29 5.37
CA ILE A 22 22.93 -21.38 5.01
C ILE A 22 22.33 -21.14 3.63
N TYR A 23 21.90 -19.90 3.32
CA TYR A 23 21.42 -19.55 1.97
C TYR A 23 22.49 -19.82 0.90
N SER A 24 23.74 -19.40 1.16
CA SER A 24 24.86 -19.63 0.24
C SER A 24 25.11 -21.12 0.00
N TRP A 25 25.04 -21.93 1.03
CA TRP A 25 25.24 -23.38 0.93
C TRP A 25 24.12 -24.07 0.13
N ILE A 26 22.86 -23.64 0.31
CA ILE A 26 21.73 -24.15 -0.48
C ILE A 26 21.92 -23.80 -1.96
N HIS A 27 22.23 -22.53 -2.28
CA HIS A 27 22.45 -22.09 -3.67
C HIS A 27 23.66 -22.73 -4.34
N ARG A 28 24.70 -23.08 -3.56
CA ARG A 28 25.90 -23.80 -4.07
C ARG A 28 25.76 -25.30 -4.09
N GLY A 29 24.64 -25.84 -3.60
CA GLY A 29 24.41 -27.28 -3.55
C GLY A 29 25.23 -28.02 -2.49
N PHE A 30 25.76 -27.33 -1.47
CA PHE A 30 26.53 -27.93 -0.39
C PHE A 30 25.66 -28.67 0.63
N LEU A 31 24.34 -28.45 0.60
CA LEU A 31 23.38 -29.17 1.40
C LEU A 31 22.50 -30.06 0.54
N ALA A 32 22.07 -31.19 1.10
CA ALA A 32 21.17 -32.14 0.42
C ALA A 32 19.74 -31.63 0.28
N VAL A 33 19.54 -30.30 0.19
CA VAL A 33 18.27 -29.62 0.00
C VAL A 33 18.35 -28.67 -1.18
N THR A 34 17.25 -28.49 -1.89
CA THR A 34 17.16 -27.59 -3.04
C THR A 34 16.53 -26.26 -2.67
N GLU A 35 16.60 -25.27 -3.56
CA GLU A 35 15.99 -23.95 -3.39
C GLU A 35 14.46 -24.00 -3.15
N THR A 36 13.83 -25.15 -3.41
CA THR A 36 12.40 -25.35 -3.18
C THR A 36 12.00 -25.28 -1.70
N VAL A 37 12.95 -25.51 -0.78
CA VAL A 37 12.73 -25.34 0.66
C VAL A 37 12.74 -23.89 1.11
N LEU A 38 13.27 -22.99 0.27
CA LEU A 38 13.27 -21.55 0.57
C LEU A 38 11.88 -20.95 0.41
N ARG A 39 11.60 -19.89 1.17
CA ARG A 39 10.32 -19.18 1.13
C ARG A 39 9.87 -18.80 -0.29
N ARG A 40 10.81 -18.41 -1.15
CA ARG A 40 10.55 -18.08 -2.56
C ARG A 40 10.61 -19.29 -3.50
N LYS A 41 10.93 -20.48 -3.01
CA LYS A 41 11.01 -21.72 -3.80
C LYS A 41 11.83 -21.57 -5.09
N GLY A 42 12.97 -20.88 -5.02
CA GLY A 42 13.84 -20.59 -6.19
C GLY A 42 13.27 -19.56 -7.19
N LYS A 43 12.10 -18.99 -6.95
CA LYS A 43 11.55 -17.94 -7.85
C LYS A 43 12.44 -16.69 -7.77
N LYS A 44 12.92 -16.24 -8.93
CA LYS A 44 13.64 -14.96 -9.04
C LYS A 44 12.75 -13.80 -8.54
N PRO A 45 13.31 -12.73 -7.95
CA PRO A 45 12.58 -11.51 -7.72
C PRO A 45 11.86 -11.11 -9.01
N GLY A 46 10.56 -10.81 -8.92
CA GLY A 46 9.81 -10.31 -10.08
C GLY A 46 10.48 -9.06 -10.66
N THR A 47 10.23 -8.80 -11.94
CA THR A 47 10.65 -7.57 -12.61
C THR A 47 10.36 -6.35 -11.73
N GLN A 48 11.28 -5.40 -11.78
CA GLN A 48 11.26 -4.15 -11.01
C GLN A 48 9.85 -3.55 -10.94
N GLU A 49 9.40 -3.27 -9.73
CA GLU A 49 8.09 -2.66 -9.45
C GLU A 49 7.96 -1.34 -10.23
N THR A 50 6.97 -1.26 -11.09
CA THR A 50 6.67 -0.06 -11.89
C THR A 50 5.52 0.77 -11.32
N ARG A 51 4.91 0.34 -10.20
CA ARG A 51 3.84 1.08 -9.55
C ARG A 51 4.35 2.40 -8.99
N GLY A 52 3.57 3.46 -9.14
CA GLY A 52 3.87 4.77 -8.55
C GLY A 52 4.92 5.61 -9.27
N ARG A 53 5.17 5.41 -10.56
CA ARG A 53 6.11 6.22 -11.36
C ARG A 53 5.54 7.56 -11.86
N PHE A 54 4.34 7.94 -11.47
CA PHE A 54 3.88 9.30 -11.74
C PHE A 54 4.48 10.27 -10.70
N ASN A 55 4.76 11.48 -11.16
CA ASN A 55 5.24 12.55 -10.28
C ASN A 55 4.13 12.92 -9.30
N VAL A 56 4.40 12.85 -8.03
CA VAL A 56 3.48 13.30 -6.99
C VAL A 56 3.79 14.74 -6.63
N LYS A 57 2.76 15.57 -6.50
CA LYS A 57 2.91 17.00 -6.20
C LYS A 57 3.25 17.21 -4.72
N ARG A 58 2.67 16.39 -3.83
CA ARG A 58 2.87 16.49 -2.37
C ARG A 58 3.17 15.13 -1.77
N THR A 59 4.19 15.10 -0.93
CA THR A 59 4.54 13.91 -0.15
C THR A 59 3.87 13.95 1.22
N ILE A 60 3.79 12.81 1.89
CA ILE A 60 3.23 12.70 3.24
C ILE A 60 3.97 13.60 4.25
N ARG A 61 5.24 13.94 3.98
CA ARG A 61 6.07 14.81 4.85
C ARG A 61 5.62 16.28 4.83
N GLU A 62 4.92 16.69 3.78
CA GLU A 62 4.38 18.04 3.62
C GLU A 62 2.96 18.16 4.21
N ARG A 63 2.46 17.06 4.77
CA ARG A 63 1.13 16.98 5.38
C ARG A 63 1.08 17.85 6.64
N PRO A 64 0.01 18.65 6.87
CA PRO A 64 -0.15 19.44 8.08
C PRO A 64 -0.06 18.60 9.34
N GLN A 65 0.56 19.12 10.40
CA GLN A 65 0.73 18.41 11.69
C GLN A 65 -0.61 18.02 12.32
N GLU A 66 -1.66 18.80 12.12
CA GLU A 66 -3.02 18.48 12.63
C GLU A 66 -3.55 17.14 12.12
N VAL A 67 -3.11 16.71 10.93
CA VAL A 67 -3.48 15.41 10.37
C VAL A 67 -2.86 14.26 11.17
N GLU A 68 -1.64 14.44 11.65
CA GLU A 68 -0.93 13.45 12.48
C GLU A 68 -1.61 13.27 13.84
N ASN A 69 -2.00 14.38 14.47
CA ASN A 69 -2.60 14.39 15.80
C ASN A 69 -4.00 13.74 15.82
N ARG A 70 -4.66 13.62 14.66
CA ARG A 70 -6.03 13.07 14.54
C ARG A 70 -7.08 13.81 15.40
N GLU A 71 -6.85 15.09 15.65
CA GLU A 71 -7.73 15.91 16.51
C GLU A 71 -8.81 16.61 15.71
N VAL A 72 -8.55 16.85 14.44
CA VAL A 72 -9.43 17.60 13.55
C VAL A 72 -10.13 16.65 12.58
N PHE A 73 -11.45 16.79 12.44
CA PHE A 73 -12.24 16.05 11.46
C PHE A 73 -11.98 16.56 10.03
N GLY A 74 -12.03 15.64 9.06
CA GLY A 74 -11.94 15.98 7.64
C GLY A 74 -10.69 15.48 6.95
N HIS A 75 -9.82 14.75 7.64
CA HIS A 75 -8.63 14.16 7.06
C HIS A 75 -8.87 12.67 6.76
N TRP A 76 -8.87 12.31 5.49
CA TRP A 76 -9.27 10.98 5.03
C TRP A 76 -8.08 10.20 4.47
N GLU A 77 -8.02 8.92 4.80
CA GLU A 77 -7.13 7.95 4.17
C GLU A 77 -7.91 7.15 3.13
N LEU A 78 -7.36 7.03 1.93
CA LEU A 78 -7.96 6.33 0.83
C LEU A 78 -7.14 5.11 0.46
N ASP A 79 -7.83 4.01 0.17
CA ASP A 79 -7.22 2.77 -0.33
C ASP A 79 -8.20 2.06 -1.28
N THR A 80 -7.76 0.99 -1.91
CA THR A 80 -8.60 0.16 -2.76
C THR A 80 -8.62 -1.29 -2.29
N MET A 81 -9.81 -1.83 -2.12
CA MET A 81 -10.00 -3.26 -1.93
C MET A 81 -10.37 -3.91 -3.26
N VAL A 82 -9.60 -4.90 -3.67
CA VAL A 82 -9.85 -5.66 -4.89
C VAL A 82 -10.32 -7.06 -4.53
N SER A 83 -11.28 -7.57 -5.29
CA SER A 83 -11.75 -8.95 -5.20
C SER A 83 -10.63 -9.94 -5.58
N SER A 84 -10.85 -11.23 -5.37
CA SER A 84 -9.88 -12.30 -5.66
C SER A 84 -9.30 -12.16 -7.07
N ARG A 85 -7.97 -12.07 -7.12
CA ARG A 85 -7.23 -11.89 -8.38
C ARG A 85 -7.58 -12.99 -9.39
N GLY A 86 -7.98 -12.58 -10.58
CA GLY A 86 -8.26 -13.48 -11.70
C GLY A 86 -9.69 -14.02 -11.78
N GLN A 87 -10.52 -13.83 -10.76
CA GLN A 87 -11.91 -14.30 -10.77
C GLN A 87 -12.95 -13.19 -10.89
N SER A 88 -12.61 -11.98 -10.46
CA SER A 88 -13.52 -10.84 -10.49
C SER A 88 -12.75 -9.53 -10.69
N LYS A 89 -13.38 -8.58 -11.40
CA LYS A 89 -12.91 -7.19 -11.50
C LYS A 89 -13.48 -6.29 -10.39
N GLY A 90 -14.22 -6.87 -9.42
CA GLY A 90 -14.81 -6.12 -8.33
C GLY A 90 -13.76 -5.34 -7.54
N CYS A 91 -14.03 -4.05 -7.35
CA CYS A 91 -13.15 -3.13 -6.65
C CYS A 91 -13.99 -2.17 -5.79
N LEU A 92 -13.50 -1.85 -4.60
CA LEU A 92 -14.07 -0.84 -3.72
C LEU A 92 -13.02 0.24 -3.48
N ALA A 93 -13.41 1.51 -3.62
CA ALA A 93 -12.70 2.61 -3.00
C ALA A 93 -13.08 2.66 -1.53
N THR A 94 -12.12 2.71 -0.66
CA THR A 94 -12.32 2.78 0.80
C THR A 94 -11.78 4.11 1.32
N PHE A 95 -12.54 4.71 2.21
CA PHE A 95 -12.28 6.03 2.79
C PHE A 95 -12.39 5.91 4.30
N VAL A 96 -11.33 6.26 5.01
CA VAL A 96 -11.30 6.24 6.47
C VAL A 96 -11.02 7.64 6.99
N GLU A 97 -11.94 8.20 7.74
CA GLU A 97 -11.71 9.48 8.42
C GLU A 97 -10.86 9.27 9.67
N ARG A 98 -9.76 10.03 9.77
CA ARG A 98 -8.68 9.74 10.74
C ARG A 98 -9.04 9.94 12.20
N LYS A 99 -9.88 10.94 12.51
CA LYS A 99 -10.29 11.25 13.88
C LYS A 99 -11.36 10.30 14.40
N THR A 100 -12.42 10.14 13.65
CA THR A 100 -13.61 9.39 14.08
C THR A 100 -13.57 7.93 13.71
N ARG A 101 -12.67 7.55 12.79
CA ARG A 101 -12.61 6.21 12.17
C ARG A 101 -13.86 5.89 11.34
N LEU A 102 -14.63 6.91 10.96
CA LEU A 102 -15.73 6.72 10.02
C LEU A 102 -15.20 6.07 8.74
N TYR A 103 -15.79 4.96 8.39
CA TYR A 103 -15.42 4.17 7.23
C TYR A 103 -16.51 4.22 6.18
N VAL A 104 -16.14 4.59 4.96
CA VAL A 104 -17.03 4.60 3.79
C VAL A 104 -16.40 3.72 2.70
N ALA A 105 -17.22 2.91 2.05
CA ALA A 105 -16.80 2.07 0.92
C ALA A 105 -17.71 2.34 -0.27
N ILE A 106 -17.12 2.65 -1.43
CA ILE A 106 -17.83 2.95 -2.67
C ILE A 106 -17.40 1.95 -3.73
N LYS A 107 -18.39 1.31 -4.37
CA LYS A 107 -18.11 0.35 -5.44
C LYS A 107 -17.54 1.07 -6.66
N MET A 108 -16.43 0.53 -7.18
CA MET A 108 -15.81 0.96 -8.44
C MET A 108 -16.02 -0.11 -9.51
N ASN A 109 -16.09 0.33 -10.76
CA ASN A 109 -16.22 -0.59 -11.91
C ASN A 109 -14.91 -1.38 -12.13
N ASP A 110 -13.78 -0.71 -11.92
CA ASP A 110 -12.42 -1.25 -12.03
C ASP A 110 -11.45 -0.42 -11.19
N ARG A 111 -10.17 -0.85 -11.15
CA ARG A 111 -9.09 -0.14 -10.46
C ARG A 111 -8.40 0.86 -11.38
N SER A 112 -9.17 1.78 -11.99
CA SER A 112 -8.67 2.87 -12.81
C SER A 112 -8.69 4.21 -12.08
N LYS A 113 -7.93 5.19 -12.60
CA LYS A 113 -7.95 6.57 -12.10
C LYS A 113 -9.32 7.21 -12.26
N ASP A 114 -10.03 6.89 -13.33
CA ASP A 114 -11.34 7.47 -13.61
C ASP A 114 -12.39 6.91 -12.64
N SER A 115 -12.38 5.58 -12.39
CA SER A 115 -13.26 4.97 -11.39
C SER A 115 -12.98 5.50 -9.97
N MET A 116 -11.72 5.76 -9.62
CA MET A 116 -11.37 6.38 -8.34
C MET A 116 -11.85 7.83 -8.26
N PHE A 117 -11.68 8.62 -9.32
CA PHE A 117 -12.20 9.97 -9.38
C PHE A 117 -13.71 10.01 -9.16
N PHE A 118 -14.48 9.13 -9.83
CA PHE A 118 -15.93 9.03 -9.61
C PHE A 118 -16.30 8.62 -8.17
N ALA A 119 -15.51 7.74 -7.55
CA ALA A 119 -15.73 7.39 -6.15
C ALA A 119 -15.48 8.58 -5.21
N ILE A 120 -14.41 9.35 -5.44
CA ILE A 120 -14.12 10.58 -4.67
C ILE A 120 -15.22 11.61 -4.88
N ASN A 121 -15.67 11.83 -6.11
CA ASN A 121 -16.80 12.73 -6.42
C ASN A 121 -18.10 12.30 -5.72
N SER A 122 -18.39 10.99 -5.68
CA SER A 122 -19.54 10.45 -4.96
C SER A 122 -19.46 10.74 -3.45
N LEU A 123 -18.28 10.54 -2.84
CA LEU A 123 -18.03 10.88 -1.44
C LEU A 123 -18.25 12.39 -1.20
N TYR A 124 -17.66 13.23 -2.06
CA TYR A 124 -17.74 14.69 -1.97
C TYR A 124 -19.18 15.21 -2.04
N ASN A 125 -19.99 14.63 -2.92
CA ASN A 125 -21.40 15.00 -3.08
C ASN A 125 -22.29 14.46 -1.93
N THR A 126 -21.86 13.37 -1.28
CA THR A 126 -22.61 12.80 -0.14
C THR A 126 -22.31 13.54 1.16
N LEU A 127 -21.05 13.94 1.34
CA LEU A 127 -20.62 14.75 2.47
C LEU A 127 -20.61 16.23 2.07
N THR A 128 -20.90 17.11 3.00
CA THR A 128 -20.69 18.55 2.73
C THR A 128 -19.20 18.82 2.52
N SER A 129 -18.86 19.71 1.59
CA SER A 129 -17.45 20.07 1.27
C SER A 129 -16.60 20.43 2.49
N LYS A 130 -17.21 21.00 3.54
CA LYS A 130 -16.56 21.33 4.81
C LYS A 130 -16.05 20.12 5.60
N LEU A 131 -16.52 18.91 5.28
CA LEU A 131 -16.17 17.67 5.96
C LEU A 131 -14.99 16.93 5.31
N ILE A 132 -14.43 17.47 4.23
CA ILE A 132 -13.26 16.87 3.54
C ILE A 132 -12.19 17.96 3.40
N LYS A 133 -11.09 17.80 4.12
CA LYS A 133 -9.97 18.76 4.13
C LYS A 133 -8.77 18.25 3.36
N THR A 134 -8.40 16.98 3.53
CA THR A 134 -7.26 16.38 2.85
C THR A 134 -7.49 14.91 2.58
N PHE A 135 -6.82 14.40 1.57
CA PHE A 135 -6.68 12.98 1.31
C PHE A 135 -5.24 12.53 1.52
N THR A 136 -5.05 11.34 2.09
CA THR A 136 -3.77 10.64 2.16
C THR A 136 -3.90 9.30 1.45
N VAL A 137 -2.99 9.00 0.54
CA VAL A 137 -3.04 7.83 -0.35
C VAL A 137 -1.67 7.17 -0.49
N ASP A 138 -1.65 5.93 -0.93
CA ASP A 138 -0.43 5.31 -1.44
C ASP A 138 -0.12 5.77 -2.89
N ARG A 139 0.91 5.19 -3.50
CA ARG A 139 1.27 5.47 -4.89
C ARG A 139 0.60 4.52 -5.89
N GLY A 140 -0.63 4.10 -5.63
CA GLY A 140 -1.42 3.31 -6.57
C GLY A 140 -1.74 4.09 -7.85
N LYS A 141 -1.77 3.40 -9.00
CA LYS A 141 -2.08 4.04 -10.29
C LYS A 141 -3.47 4.65 -10.33
N GLU A 142 -4.39 4.14 -9.56
CA GLU A 142 -5.74 4.66 -9.40
C GLU A 142 -5.77 6.08 -8.83
N PHE A 143 -4.75 6.46 -8.05
CA PHE A 143 -4.63 7.82 -7.50
C PHE A 143 -3.94 8.81 -8.44
N ALA A 144 -3.64 8.41 -9.68
CA ALA A 144 -3.14 9.34 -10.71
C ALA A 144 -4.18 10.40 -11.14
N CYS A 145 -5.44 10.30 -10.64
CA CYS A 145 -6.46 11.35 -10.76
C CYS A 145 -6.26 12.53 -9.82
N TYR A 146 -5.21 12.56 -9.01
CA TYR A 146 -5.01 13.54 -7.94
C TYR A 146 -5.03 15.01 -8.43
N GLU A 147 -4.46 15.30 -9.60
CA GLU A 147 -4.48 16.66 -10.16
C GLU A 147 -5.92 17.10 -10.48
N GLN A 148 -6.72 16.19 -11.00
CA GLN A 148 -8.13 16.47 -11.29
C GLN A 148 -8.92 16.69 -10.00
N VAL A 149 -8.68 15.88 -8.96
CA VAL A 149 -9.30 16.04 -7.62
C VAL A 149 -8.93 17.37 -7.00
N GLU A 150 -7.64 17.76 -7.02
CA GLU A 150 -7.17 19.04 -6.48
C GLU A 150 -7.75 20.23 -7.24
N ASN A 151 -7.86 20.13 -8.57
CA ASN A 151 -8.39 21.23 -9.39
C ASN A 151 -9.90 21.40 -9.26
N GLU A 152 -10.66 20.31 -9.11
CA GLU A 152 -12.12 20.34 -9.10
C GLU A 152 -12.70 20.57 -7.70
N PHE A 153 -12.08 19.99 -6.66
CA PHE A 153 -12.60 20.06 -5.29
C PHE A 153 -11.77 20.93 -4.35
N GLU A 154 -10.59 21.41 -4.80
CA GLU A 154 -9.64 22.18 -3.97
C GLU A 154 -9.13 21.41 -2.73
N ILE A 155 -9.16 20.06 -2.79
CA ILE A 155 -8.74 19.17 -1.72
C ILE A 155 -7.33 18.64 -2.00
N PRO A 156 -6.32 18.98 -1.18
CA PRO A 156 -4.96 18.50 -1.37
C PRO A 156 -4.83 17.00 -1.11
N MET A 157 -4.09 16.31 -1.98
CA MET A 157 -3.74 14.89 -1.85
C MET A 157 -2.28 14.71 -1.47
N TYR A 158 -2.01 13.95 -0.41
CA TYR A 158 -0.68 13.62 0.09
C TYR A 158 -0.36 12.16 -0.15
N PHE A 159 0.83 11.89 -0.67
CA PHE A 159 1.26 10.56 -1.06
C PHE A 159 2.24 9.97 -0.05
N ALA A 160 1.98 8.74 0.39
CA ALA A 160 2.91 7.99 1.21
C ALA A 160 4.23 7.74 0.47
N ASP A 161 5.33 7.62 1.22
CA ASP A 161 6.61 7.23 0.66
C ASP A 161 6.52 5.82 0.07
N ALA A 162 7.18 5.60 -1.06
CA ALA A 162 7.22 4.29 -1.69
C ALA A 162 7.85 3.25 -0.73
N TYR A 163 7.21 2.09 -0.62
CA TYR A 163 7.67 0.96 0.22
C TYR A 163 7.68 1.20 1.73
N THR A 164 7.04 2.24 2.22
CA THR A 164 6.86 2.48 3.65
C THR A 164 5.50 1.91 4.05
N ALA A 165 5.48 0.71 4.66
CA ALA A 165 4.30 0.21 5.33
C ALA A 165 4.15 0.93 6.68
N TRP A 166 2.95 1.38 6.99
CA TRP A 166 2.60 2.03 8.26
C TRP A 166 1.96 1.05 9.20
#